data_32e343fcd6f00c00e4533b429cbc0a4b
#
_entry.id   32e343fcd6f00c00e4533b429cbc0a4b
#
_cell.length_a   1.000
_cell.length_b   1.000
_cell.length_c   1.000
_cell.angle_alpha   90.00
_cell.angle_beta   90.00
_cell.angle_gamma   90.00
#
_symmetry.space_group_name_H-M   'P 1'
#
loop_
_entity.id
_entity.type
_entity.pdbx_description
1 polymer ?
#
loop_
_entity_poly.entity_id
_entity_poly.type
_entity_poly.pdbx_seq_one_letter_code
_entity_poly.pdbx_strand_id
1 'polypeptide(L)'
;MKTYSAKAESVERDWYVVDAAGKTLGRLATEIATRLRGKHKPEYTPHVDTGDYIVVVNAEKVTVTGNKATKKIYYSHTEYPGGIKDISFEKLLDKAPERVIQSAVKGMLPRGPLGREMFRKMKIYVGSEHPHTAQQPQTLEL
;
A
#
# COMPACT_ATOMS: atom_id res chain seq x y z
N MET A 1 -0.04 -17.98 32.21
CA MET A 1 -0.42 -16.76 31.44
C MET A 1 -0.65 -17.15 29.98
N LYS A 2 -1.76 -16.74 29.41
CA LYS A 2 -2.07 -17.01 27.99
C LYS A 2 -1.94 -15.71 27.20
N THR A 3 -1.25 -15.79 26.07
CA THR A 3 -1.17 -14.68 25.11
C THR A 3 -2.50 -14.53 24.37
N TYR A 4 -2.97 -13.29 24.20
CA TYR A 4 -4.16 -13.02 23.44
C TYR A 4 -3.95 -13.37 21.96
N SER A 5 -4.92 -14.04 21.36
CA SER A 5 -4.95 -14.35 19.95
C SER A 5 -6.27 -13.86 19.36
N ALA A 6 -6.18 -12.96 18.39
CA ALA A 6 -7.36 -12.39 17.75
C ALA A 6 -8.13 -13.45 16.96
N LYS A 7 -9.46 -13.31 16.92
CA LYS A 7 -10.34 -14.11 16.05
C LYS A 7 -10.74 -13.24 14.86
N ALA A 8 -10.71 -13.80 13.67
CA ALA A 8 -11.06 -13.08 12.44
C ALA A 8 -12.46 -12.43 12.49
N GLU A 9 -13.38 -13.07 13.19
CA GLU A 9 -14.77 -12.61 13.33
C GLU A 9 -14.93 -11.41 14.27
N SER A 10 -14.00 -11.24 15.21
CA SER A 10 -14.07 -10.18 16.24
C SER A 10 -13.22 -8.95 15.92
N VAL A 11 -12.47 -8.96 14.82
CA VAL A 11 -11.60 -7.85 14.44
C VAL A 11 -12.44 -6.72 13.84
N GLU A 12 -12.32 -5.53 14.43
CA GLU A 12 -12.90 -4.30 13.89
C GLU A 12 -11.91 -3.64 12.93
N ARG A 13 -12.39 -3.24 11.76
CA ARG A 13 -11.59 -2.59 10.73
C ARG A 13 -12.16 -1.22 10.41
N ASP A 14 -11.34 -0.20 10.60
CA ASP A 14 -11.68 1.17 10.27
C ASP A 14 -11.21 1.53 8.85
N TRP A 15 -11.76 2.62 8.33
CA TRP A 15 -11.37 3.17 7.04
C TRP A 15 -10.60 4.46 7.23
N TYR A 16 -9.45 4.58 6.55
CA TYR A 16 -8.61 5.76 6.59
C TYR A 16 -8.28 6.25 5.21
N VAL A 17 -8.21 7.57 5.05
CA VAL A 17 -7.70 8.26 3.85
C VAL A 17 -6.31 8.79 4.14
N VAL A 18 -5.38 8.52 3.25
CA VAL A 18 -4.00 9.01 3.29
C VAL A 18 -3.73 9.83 2.04
N ASP A 19 -3.22 11.05 2.21
CA ASP A 19 -2.78 11.90 1.11
C ASP A 19 -1.30 11.61 0.80
N ALA A 20 -1.03 11.16 -0.42
CA ALA A 20 0.33 10.86 -0.88
C ALA A 20 1.08 12.09 -1.42
N ALA A 21 0.42 13.24 -1.55
CA ALA A 21 1.03 14.44 -2.10
C ALA A 21 2.27 14.89 -1.32
N GLY A 22 3.41 14.99 -2.00
CA GLY A 22 4.67 15.41 -1.39
C GLY A 22 5.31 14.41 -0.42
N LYS A 23 4.71 13.24 -0.23
CA LYS A 23 5.26 12.20 0.65
C LYS A 23 6.33 11.37 -0.07
N THR A 24 7.36 10.97 0.67
CA THR A 24 8.39 10.06 0.16
C THR A 24 7.83 8.64 0.04
N LEU A 25 7.97 8.04 -1.12
CA LEU A 25 7.37 6.74 -1.45
C LEU A 25 7.66 5.65 -0.41
N GLY A 26 8.92 5.42 -0.07
CA GLY A 26 9.32 4.36 0.85
C GLY A 26 8.76 4.53 2.25
N ARG A 27 8.80 5.73 2.79
CA ARG A 27 8.28 6.05 4.13
C ARG A 27 6.76 5.95 4.18
N LEU A 28 6.09 6.48 3.15
CA LEU A 28 4.63 6.34 3.01
C LEU A 28 4.22 4.86 2.95
N ALA A 29 4.91 4.08 2.12
CA ALA A 29 4.62 2.65 1.96
C ALA A 29 4.82 1.86 3.27
N THR A 30 5.81 2.20 4.08
CA THR A 30 6.06 1.57 5.39
C THR A 30 4.89 1.79 6.34
N GLU A 31 4.41 3.01 6.45
CA GLU A 31 3.26 3.34 7.30
C GLU A 31 1.97 2.65 6.83
N ILE A 32 1.71 2.68 5.53
CA ILE A 32 0.56 1.99 4.93
C ILE A 32 0.63 0.48 5.20
N ALA A 33 1.79 -0.15 5.00
CA ALA A 33 1.96 -1.58 5.23
C ALA A 33 1.76 -1.95 6.71
N THR A 34 2.24 -1.12 7.63
CA THR A 34 2.03 -1.30 9.08
C THR A 34 0.55 -1.27 9.43
N ARG A 35 -0.20 -0.33 8.88
CA ARG A 35 -1.65 -0.21 9.08
C ARG A 35 -2.43 -1.35 8.46
N LEU A 36 -2.08 -1.77 7.27
CA LEU A 36 -2.71 -2.91 6.57
C LEU A 36 -2.50 -4.23 7.31
N ARG A 37 -1.33 -4.41 7.91
CA ARG A 37 -1.00 -5.61 8.68
C ARG A 37 -1.60 -5.61 10.08
N GLY A 38 -1.90 -4.43 10.62
CA GLY A 38 -2.47 -4.27 11.96
C GLY A 38 -1.44 -4.18 13.09
N LYS A 39 -0.17 -3.96 12.79
CA LYS A 39 0.90 -3.86 13.82
C LYS A 39 0.73 -2.67 14.76
N HIS A 40 -0.06 -1.67 14.41
CA HIS A 40 -0.37 -0.53 15.25
C HIS A 40 -1.39 -0.83 16.34
N LYS A 41 -2.06 -1.99 16.26
CA LYS A 41 -3.10 -2.40 17.24
C LYS A 41 -2.52 -3.30 18.30
N PRO A 42 -2.95 -3.17 19.59
CA PRO A 42 -2.51 -4.06 20.65
C PRO A 42 -2.98 -5.51 20.45
N GLU A 43 -4.05 -5.72 19.71
CA GLU A 43 -4.61 -7.03 19.37
C GLU A 43 -3.91 -7.74 18.20
N TYR A 44 -2.82 -7.18 17.68
CA TYR A 44 -2.08 -7.75 16.56
C TYR A 44 -1.76 -9.22 16.78
N THR A 45 -2.14 -10.04 15.82
CA THR A 45 -1.86 -11.48 15.79
C THR A 45 -1.29 -11.85 14.42
N PRO A 46 -0.09 -12.47 14.35
CA PRO A 46 0.60 -12.68 13.06
C PRO A 46 -0.18 -13.50 12.04
N HIS A 47 -0.99 -14.46 12.47
CA HIS A 47 -1.74 -15.35 11.57
C HIS A 47 -3.15 -14.87 11.23
N VAL A 48 -3.55 -13.72 11.78
CA VAL A 48 -4.88 -13.11 11.55
C VAL A 48 -4.69 -11.72 10.95
N ASP A 49 -5.53 -11.37 9.98
CA ASP A 49 -5.57 -10.03 9.40
C ASP A 49 -6.32 -9.07 10.34
N THR A 50 -5.55 -8.33 11.14
CA THR A 50 -6.08 -7.34 12.10
C THR A 50 -6.03 -5.90 11.59
N GLY A 51 -5.56 -5.68 10.38
CA GLY A 51 -5.35 -4.34 9.80
C GLY A 51 -6.63 -3.63 9.35
N ASP A 52 -6.47 -2.37 9.00
CA ASP A 52 -7.55 -1.49 8.56
C ASP A 52 -7.57 -1.32 7.04
N TYR A 53 -8.65 -0.73 6.52
CA TYR A 53 -8.74 -0.31 5.12
C TYR A 53 -8.06 1.04 4.93
N ILE A 54 -7.25 1.14 3.88
CA ILE A 54 -6.53 2.37 3.54
C ILE A 54 -6.94 2.82 2.13
N VAL A 55 -7.35 4.07 2.03
CA VAL A 55 -7.59 4.76 0.75
C VAL A 55 -6.48 5.77 0.55
N VAL A 56 -5.72 5.64 -0.52
CA VAL A 56 -4.64 6.57 -0.87
C VAL A 56 -5.11 7.48 -1.99
N VAL A 57 -4.97 8.77 -1.81
CA VAL A 57 -5.30 9.80 -2.80
C VAL A 57 -4.04 10.53 -3.25
N ASN A 58 -4.12 11.25 -4.37
CA ASN A 58 -3.01 11.98 -4.98
C ASN A 58 -1.78 11.10 -5.26
N ALA A 59 -1.99 9.87 -5.73
CA ALA A 59 -0.90 8.93 -6.00
C ALA A 59 0.14 9.46 -6.99
N GLU A 60 -0.27 10.31 -7.93
CA GLU A 60 0.60 10.94 -8.92
C GLU A 60 1.60 11.95 -8.34
N LYS A 61 1.36 12.41 -7.12
CA LYS A 61 2.19 13.42 -6.45
C LYS A 61 3.18 12.83 -5.45
N VAL A 62 3.34 11.52 -5.40
CA VAL A 62 4.34 10.86 -4.57
C VAL A 62 5.75 11.18 -5.07
N THR A 63 6.69 11.34 -4.16
CA THR A 63 8.08 11.73 -4.48
C THR A 63 9.08 10.66 -4.07
N VAL A 64 10.26 10.71 -4.69
CA VAL A 64 11.43 9.92 -4.30
C VAL A 64 12.64 10.83 -4.17
N THR A 65 13.62 10.42 -3.38
CA THR A 65 14.84 11.19 -3.12
C THR A 65 15.99 10.80 -4.06
N GLY A 66 16.98 11.69 -4.19
CA GLY A 66 18.17 11.46 -5.00
C GLY A 66 17.85 11.28 -6.49
N ASN A 67 18.57 10.39 -7.15
CA ASN A 67 18.43 10.11 -8.58
C ASN A 67 17.43 9.00 -8.91
N LYS A 68 16.60 8.59 -7.96
CA LYS A 68 15.66 7.47 -8.13
C LYS A 68 14.61 7.73 -9.19
N ALA A 69 14.22 8.98 -9.41
CA ALA A 69 13.23 9.32 -10.44
C ALA A 69 13.64 8.81 -11.83
N THR A 70 14.90 8.90 -12.17
CA THR A 70 15.45 8.44 -13.46
C THR A 70 16.11 7.07 -13.39
N LYS A 71 16.74 6.71 -12.26
CA LYS A 71 17.56 5.49 -12.12
C LYS A 71 16.80 4.29 -11.55
N LYS A 72 15.71 4.50 -10.83
CA LYS A 72 14.89 3.39 -10.35
C LYS A 72 14.13 2.76 -11.51
N ILE A 73 14.37 1.47 -11.75
CA ILE A 73 13.77 0.74 -12.86
C ILE A 73 12.90 -0.40 -12.34
N TYR A 74 11.69 -0.50 -12.87
CA TYR A 74 10.76 -1.59 -12.61
C TYR A 74 10.85 -2.61 -13.74
N TYR A 75 11.21 -3.85 -13.41
CA TYR A 75 11.36 -4.93 -14.37
C TYR A 75 10.13 -5.84 -14.36
N SER A 76 9.74 -6.30 -15.54
CA SER A 76 8.73 -7.33 -15.74
C SER A 76 9.15 -8.27 -16.86
N HIS A 77 8.57 -9.47 -16.89
CA HIS A 77 8.86 -10.47 -17.91
C HIS A 77 7.56 -11.01 -18.49
N THR A 78 7.53 -11.19 -19.81
CA THR A 78 6.34 -11.66 -20.53
C THR A 78 6.21 -13.19 -20.58
N GLU A 79 7.12 -13.94 -19.93
CA GLU A 79 7.23 -15.41 -19.96
C GLU A 79 7.63 -15.99 -21.32
N TYR A 80 8.06 -15.16 -22.28
CA TYR A 80 8.61 -15.57 -23.57
C TYR A 80 10.12 -15.26 -23.64
N PRO A 81 10.92 -16.01 -24.44
CA PRO A 81 12.33 -15.71 -24.64
C PRO A 81 12.55 -14.26 -25.06
N GLY A 82 13.48 -13.56 -24.40
CA GLY A 82 13.74 -12.14 -24.64
C GLY A 82 12.65 -11.18 -24.18
N GLY A 83 11.70 -11.65 -23.38
CA GLY A 83 10.52 -10.89 -22.97
C GLY A 83 10.70 -10.01 -21.72
N ILE A 84 11.92 -9.66 -21.34
CA ILE A 84 12.15 -8.71 -20.24
C ILE A 84 11.77 -7.29 -20.65
N LYS A 85 10.99 -6.63 -19.81
CA LYS A 85 10.58 -5.24 -20.00
C LYS A 85 11.01 -4.42 -18.81
N ASP A 86 11.38 -3.19 -19.05
CA ASP A 86 11.78 -2.24 -18.02
C ASP A 86 11.08 -0.89 -18.22
N ILE A 87 10.86 -0.20 -17.12
CA ILE A 87 10.30 1.14 -17.11
C ILE A 87 10.88 1.89 -15.92
N SER A 88 11.29 3.14 -16.13
CA SER A 88 11.78 3.99 -15.04
C SER A 88 10.65 4.47 -14.14
N PHE A 89 10.99 4.86 -12.90
CA PHE A 89 10.02 5.41 -11.95
C PHE A 89 9.22 6.57 -12.54
N GLU A 90 9.88 7.54 -13.16
CA GLU A 90 9.25 8.71 -13.76
C GLU A 90 8.22 8.34 -14.81
N LYS A 91 8.58 7.45 -15.74
CA LYS A 91 7.68 6.98 -16.79
C LYS A 91 6.51 6.15 -16.24
N LEU A 92 6.75 5.34 -15.21
CA LEU A 92 5.68 4.58 -14.58
C LEU A 92 4.72 5.48 -13.82
N LEU A 93 5.23 6.51 -13.16
CA LEU A 93 4.41 7.49 -12.45
C LEU A 93 3.47 8.24 -13.41
N ASP A 94 3.94 8.58 -14.61
CA ASP A 94 3.13 9.24 -15.63
C ASP A 94 2.08 8.28 -16.23
N LYS A 95 2.46 7.02 -16.43
CA LYS A 95 1.58 6.03 -17.06
C LYS A 95 0.56 5.43 -16.12
N ALA A 96 0.98 5.03 -14.94
CA ALA A 96 0.15 4.33 -13.95
C ALA A 96 0.67 4.61 -12.53
N PRO A 97 0.38 5.77 -11.95
CA PRO A 97 0.92 6.18 -10.65
C PRO A 97 0.55 5.23 -9.51
N GLU A 98 -0.62 4.63 -9.57
CA GLU A 98 -1.07 3.66 -8.57
C GLU A 98 -0.15 2.43 -8.46
N ARG A 99 0.47 2.01 -9.56
CA ARG A 99 1.39 0.86 -9.57
C ARG A 99 2.66 1.12 -8.78
N VAL A 100 3.11 2.36 -8.71
CA VAL A 100 4.29 2.75 -7.94
C VAL A 100 4.08 2.45 -6.46
N ILE A 101 2.97 2.91 -5.90
CA ILE A 101 2.62 2.68 -4.50
C ILE A 101 2.30 1.20 -4.25
N GLN A 102 1.57 0.56 -5.15
CA GLN A 102 1.24 -0.86 -5.07
C GLN A 102 2.49 -1.74 -4.97
N SER A 103 3.49 -1.50 -5.82
CA SER A 103 4.75 -2.26 -5.82
C SER A 103 5.52 -2.08 -4.51
N ALA A 104 5.58 -0.85 -3.99
CA ALA A 104 6.27 -0.55 -2.74
C ALA A 104 5.60 -1.23 -1.54
N VAL A 105 4.28 -1.12 -1.41
CA VAL A 105 3.53 -1.72 -0.31
C VAL A 105 3.51 -3.24 -0.40
N LYS A 106 3.30 -3.80 -1.58
CA LYS A 106 3.30 -5.25 -1.79
C LYS A 106 4.61 -5.91 -1.37
N GLY A 107 5.73 -5.26 -1.64
CA GLY A 107 7.05 -5.73 -1.20
C GLY A 107 7.25 -5.73 0.32
N MET A 108 6.50 -4.93 1.05
CA MET A 108 6.57 -4.80 2.51
C MET A 108 5.55 -5.68 3.26
N LEU A 109 4.54 -6.20 2.57
CA LEU A 109 3.55 -7.11 3.14
C LEU A 109 4.05 -8.56 3.10
N PRO A 110 3.52 -9.45 3.98
CA PRO A 110 3.84 -10.86 3.94
C PRO A 110 3.54 -11.48 2.57
N ARG A 111 4.29 -12.49 2.22
CA ARG A 111 4.02 -13.31 1.03
C ARG A 111 3.00 -14.39 1.38
N GLY A 112 2.17 -14.75 0.42
CA GLY A 112 1.17 -15.79 0.58
C GLY A 112 -0.27 -15.27 0.67
N PRO A 113 -1.25 -16.14 0.97
CA PRO A 113 -2.67 -15.78 0.94
C PRO A 113 -3.04 -14.65 1.90
N LEU A 114 -2.53 -14.68 3.13
CA LEU A 114 -2.82 -13.64 4.14
C LEU A 114 -2.31 -12.26 3.69
N GLY A 115 -1.10 -12.19 3.15
CA GLY A 115 -0.56 -10.94 2.62
C GLY A 115 -1.35 -10.39 1.43
N ARG A 116 -1.90 -11.25 0.58
CA ARG A 116 -2.78 -10.83 -0.52
C ARG A 116 -4.11 -10.25 -0.01
N GLU A 117 -4.68 -10.83 1.03
CA GLU A 117 -5.88 -10.28 1.67
C GLU A 117 -5.61 -8.90 2.30
N MET A 118 -4.47 -8.73 2.96
CA MET A 118 -4.04 -7.43 3.49
C MET A 118 -3.89 -6.40 2.35
N PHE A 119 -3.28 -6.77 1.25
CA PHE A 119 -3.08 -5.91 0.09
C PHE A 119 -4.39 -5.46 -0.55
N ARG A 120 -5.40 -6.30 -0.59
CA ARG A 120 -6.73 -5.98 -1.14
C ARG A 120 -7.46 -4.87 -0.38
N LYS A 121 -7.10 -4.64 0.87
CA LYS A 121 -7.68 -3.56 1.69
C LYS A 121 -7.13 -2.17 1.35
N MET A 122 -6.09 -2.11 0.52
CA MET A 122 -5.54 -0.84 0.04
C MET A 122 -6.21 -0.44 -1.29
N LYS A 123 -6.74 0.76 -1.34
CA LYS A 123 -7.35 1.37 -2.53
C LYS A 123 -6.57 2.62 -2.88
N ILE A 124 -6.12 2.75 -4.10
CA ILE A 124 -5.27 3.87 -4.56
C ILE A 124 -5.97 4.61 -5.70
N TYR A 125 -5.97 5.92 -5.60
CA TYR A 125 -6.62 6.80 -6.57
C TYR A 125 -5.70 7.94 -7.00
N VAL A 126 -5.84 8.32 -8.25
CA VAL A 126 -5.25 9.51 -8.84
C VAL A 126 -6.18 10.68 -8.55
N GLY A 127 -5.62 11.82 -8.17
CA GLY A 127 -6.40 12.99 -7.76
C GLY A 127 -6.88 12.91 -6.30
N SER A 128 -7.64 13.91 -5.90
CA SER A 128 -8.08 14.06 -4.50
C SER A 128 -9.41 13.37 -4.17
N GLU A 129 -10.11 12.88 -5.19
CA GLU A 129 -11.44 12.27 -5.01
C GLU A 129 -11.36 10.74 -4.94
N HIS A 130 -12.24 10.14 -4.16
CA HIS A 130 -12.39 8.70 -4.03
C HIS A 130 -13.86 8.31 -3.90
N PRO A 131 -14.26 7.10 -4.35
CA PRO A 131 -15.67 6.66 -4.31
C PRO A 131 -16.11 6.08 -2.95
N HIS A 132 -15.32 6.24 -1.90
CA HIS A 132 -15.55 5.61 -0.58
C HIS A 132 -16.22 6.53 0.44
N THR A 133 -17.04 7.49 0.01
CA THR A 133 -17.76 8.40 0.92
C THR A 133 -18.74 7.67 1.82
N ALA A 134 -19.34 6.59 1.35
CA ALA A 134 -20.27 5.77 2.13
C ALA A 134 -19.63 5.11 3.36
N GLN A 135 -18.34 4.77 3.28
CA GLN A 135 -17.58 4.19 4.38
C GLN A 135 -17.09 5.22 5.39
N GLN A 136 -17.26 6.51 5.11
CA GLN A 136 -16.83 7.62 5.96
C GLN A 136 -15.39 7.47 6.47
N PRO A 137 -14.39 7.38 5.57
CA PRO A 137 -13.01 7.18 5.97
C PRO A 137 -12.48 8.39 6.73
N GLN A 138 -11.74 8.13 7.80
CA GLN A 138 -11.09 9.17 8.60
C GLN A 138 -9.77 9.58 7.97
N THR A 139 -9.41 10.85 8.06
CA THR A 139 -8.11 11.34 7.60
C THR A 139 -7.00 10.83 8.51
N LEU A 140 -5.98 10.22 7.93
CA LEU A 140 -4.79 9.76 8.63
C LEU A 140 -3.59 10.60 8.19
N GLU A 141 -3.03 11.35 9.11
CA GLU A 141 -1.79 12.10 8.90
C GLU A 141 -0.59 11.21 9.19
N LEU A 142 0.31 11.12 8.22
CA LEU A 142 1.52 10.31 8.30
C LEU A 142 2.79 11.16 8.18
#